data_13ce0168ce40e539cfc87f3750f1af8c
#
_entry.id   13ce0168ce40e539cfc87f3750f1af8c
#
_cell.length_a   1.000
_cell.length_b   1.000
_cell.length_c   1.000
_cell.angle_alpha   90.00
_cell.angle_beta   90.00
_cell.angle_gamma   90.00
#
_symmetry.space_group_name_H-M   'P 1'
#
loop_
_entity.id
_entity.type
_entity.pdbx_description
1 polymer ?
#
loop_
_entity_poly.entity_id
_entity_poly.type
_entity_poly.pdbx_seq_one_letter_code
_entity_poly.pdbx_strand_id
1 'polypeptide(L)'
;MGIGELFLLAVGLSMDAFAVSVCKGLAMKKATLKAEATCGLWFGGFQMLMPVTGFFLGSLFAEAIEAFDHWVAFGLLVIIGINMLKEALEKEDESGDDPEKDADLSVRTMFLMAVATSIDALAVGISLAMVGSVNIWLAAAFIGICTCLLSALGVKIGNVFGSRYEKKAEFAGGVILILLGVKILLEHLGVLV
;
A
#
# COMPACT_ATOMS: atom_id res chain seq x y z
N MET A 1 3.69 -11.31 -22.58
CA MET A 1 4.12 -11.34 -21.18
C MET A 1 3.96 -12.75 -20.64
N GLY A 2 5.04 -13.37 -20.17
CA GLY A 2 5.04 -14.72 -19.62
C GLY A 2 4.49 -14.76 -18.19
N ILE A 3 4.04 -15.95 -17.73
CA ILE A 3 3.52 -16.11 -16.35
C ILE A 3 4.57 -15.72 -15.29
N GLY A 4 5.86 -16.01 -15.56
CA GLY A 4 6.95 -15.63 -14.64
C GLY A 4 7.15 -14.12 -14.54
N GLU A 5 7.07 -13.41 -15.65
CA GLU A 5 7.15 -11.94 -15.67
C GLU A 5 5.97 -11.32 -14.93
N LEU A 6 4.77 -11.85 -15.15
CA LEU A 6 3.57 -11.41 -14.44
C LEU A 6 3.66 -11.65 -12.94
N PHE A 7 4.23 -12.79 -12.53
CA PHE A 7 4.44 -13.10 -11.11
C PHE A 7 5.43 -12.11 -10.46
N LEU A 8 6.57 -11.85 -11.11
CA LEU A 8 7.55 -10.89 -10.59
C LEU A 8 6.97 -9.47 -10.50
N LEU A 9 6.21 -9.07 -11.53
CA LEU A 9 5.51 -7.78 -11.52
C LEU A 9 4.50 -7.72 -10.38
N ALA A 10 3.67 -8.75 -10.20
CA ALA A 10 2.66 -8.78 -9.15
C ALA A 10 3.28 -8.73 -7.75
N VAL A 11 4.36 -9.47 -7.52
CA VAL A 11 5.09 -9.42 -6.24
C VAL A 11 5.70 -8.03 -6.04
N GLY A 12 6.35 -7.46 -7.04
CA GLY A 12 6.93 -6.11 -6.96
C GLY A 12 5.91 -5.06 -6.57
N LEU A 13 4.78 -5.00 -7.32
CA LEU A 13 3.68 -4.07 -7.06
C LEU A 13 2.99 -4.29 -5.70
N SER A 14 3.07 -5.50 -5.14
CA SER A 14 2.47 -5.80 -3.83
C SER A 14 3.34 -5.35 -2.65
N MET A 15 4.59 -4.96 -2.87
CA MET A 15 5.54 -4.69 -1.78
C MET A 15 5.13 -3.47 -0.94
N ASP A 16 4.59 -2.43 -1.56
CA ASP A 16 4.14 -1.23 -0.84
C ASP A 16 2.95 -1.54 0.07
N ALA A 17 1.95 -2.25 -0.47
CA ALA A 17 0.81 -2.72 0.31
C ALA A 17 1.21 -3.70 1.42
N PHE A 18 2.19 -4.57 1.17
CA PHE A 18 2.76 -5.46 2.17
C PHE A 18 3.45 -4.67 3.29
N ALA A 19 4.29 -3.68 2.96
CA ALA A 19 5.00 -2.85 3.94
C ALA A 19 4.01 -2.08 4.84
N VAL A 20 2.98 -1.45 4.24
CA VAL A 20 1.91 -0.77 4.99
C VAL A 20 1.14 -1.74 5.87
N SER A 21 0.85 -2.95 5.38
CA SER A 21 0.16 -3.99 6.15
C SER A 21 0.99 -4.48 7.33
N VAL A 22 2.31 -4.60 7.17
CA VAL A 22 3.23 -4.91 8.28
C VAL A 22 3.17 -3.80 9.33
N CYS A 23 3.23 -2.53 8.92
CA CYS A 23 3.12 -1.39 9.84
C CYS A 23 1.79 -1.39 10.61
N LYS A 24 0.67 -1.68 9.93
CA LYS A 24 -0.63 -1.83 10.60
C LYS A 24 -0.64 -3.00 11.59
N GLY A 25 -0.07 -4.13 11.20
CA GLY A 25 0.06 -5.28 12.09
C GLY A 25 0.91 -5.00 13.33
N LEU A 26 1.98 -4.20 13.17
CA LEU A 26 2.86 -3.75 14.27
C LEU A 26 2.10 -2.91 15.30
N ALA A 27 1.19 -2.03 14.84
CA ALA A 27 0.37 -1.15 15.68
C ALA A 27 -0.81 -1.88 16.37
N MET A 28 -1.11 -3.13 16.01
CA MET A 28 -2.21 -3.89 16.60
C MET A 28 -1.78 -4.67 17.84
N LYS A 29 -2.49 -4.58 18.95
CA LYS A 29 -2.29 -5.49 20.12
C LYS A 29 -2.48 -6.95 19.72
N LYS A 30 -3.44 -7.22 18.85
CA LYS A 30 -3.75 -8.57 18.37
C LYS A 30 -4.29 -8.52 16.94
N ALA A 31 -3.62 -9.16 16.01
CA ALA A 31 -4.16 -9.35 14.66
C ALA A 31 -5.37 -10.28 14.73
N THR A 32 -6.46 -9.84 14.13
CA THR A 32 -7.66 -10.65 13.96
C THR A 32 -7.79 -11.04 12.49
N LEU A 33 -8.40 -12.18 12.21
CA LEU A 33 -8.71 -12.57 10.83
C LEU A 33 -9.52 -11.49 10.09
N LYS A 34 -10.34 -10.72 10.82
CA LYS A 34 -11.09 -9.59 10.25
C LYS A 34 -10.13 -8.50 9.79
N ALA A 35 -9.12 -8.14 10.60
CA ALA A 35 -8.13 -7.13 10.24
C ALA A 35 -7.27 -7.57 9.05
N GLU A 36 -6.79 -8.82 9.05
CA GLU A 36 -6.04 -9.41 7.94
C GLU A 36 -6.86 -9.38 6.64
N ALA A 37 -8.14 -9.81 6.71
CA ALA A 37 -9.04 -9.79 5.57
C ALA A 37 -9.37 -8.36 5.12
N THR A 38 -9.55 -7.41 6.04
CA THR A 38 -9.81 -6.01 5.70
C THR A 38 -8.64 -5.43 4.93
N CYS A 39 -7.40 -5.53 5.43
CA CYS A 39 -6.22 -5.05 4.72
C CYS A 39 -6.05 -5.75 3.37
N GLY A 40 -6.18 -7.08 3.33
CA GLY A 40 -6.07 -7.84 2.10
C GLY A 40 -7.08 -7.41 1.04
N LEU A 41 -8.35 -7.25 1.42
CA LEU A 41 -9.42 -6.86 0.47
C LEU A 41 -9.27 -5.41 0.00
N TRP A 42 -8.92 -4.47 0.88
CA TRP A 42 -8.71 -3.09 0.49
C TRP A 42 -7.52 -2.95 -0.46
N PHE A 43 -6.35 -3.42 -0.06
CA PHE A 43 -5.14 -3.31 -0.89
C PHE A 43 -5.24 -4.16 -2.15
N GLY A 44 -5.66 -5.42 -2.05
CA GLY A 44 -5.83 -6.30 -3.21
C GLY A 44 -6.90 -5.80 -4.17
N GLY A 45 -8.02 -5.25 -3.66
CA GLY A 45 -9.09 -4.67 -4.47
C GLY A 45 -8.63 -3.45 -5.26
N PHE A 46 -7.91 -2.52 -4.62
CA PHE A 46 -7.36 -1.35 -5.32
C PHE A 46 -6.23 -1.72 -6.27
N GLN A 47 -5.37 -2.66 -5.89
CA GLN A 47 -4.29 -3.15 -6.72
C GLN A 47 -4.80 -3.93 -7.95
N MET A 48 -6.01 -4.46 -7.89
CA MET A 48 -6.72 -5.02 -9.06
C MET A 48 -7.39 -3.92 -9.90
N LEU A 49 -8.01 -2.94 -9.27
CA LEU A 49 -8.78 -1.88 -9.93
C LEU A 49 -7.88 -0.91 -10.69
N MET A 50 -6.74 -0.51 -10.08
CA MET A 50 -5.87 0.53 -10.63
C MET A 50 -5.23 0.18 -11.97
N PRO A 51 -4.67 -1.03 -12.22
CA PRO A 51 -4.13 -1.34 -13.54
C PRO A 51 -5.22 -1.40 -14.61
N VAL A 52 -6.44 -1.80 -14.27
CA VAL A 52 -7.57 -1.74 -15.21
C VAL A 52 -7.90 -0.29 -15.55
N THR A 53 -8.01 0.56 -14.54
CA THR A 53 -8.25 2.00 -14.71
C THR A 53 -7.13 2.65 -15.55
N GLY A 54 -5.88 2.35 -15.20
CA GLY A 54 -4.69 2.82 -15.93
C GLY A 54 -4.69 2.38 -17.39
N PHE A 55 -5.07 1.15 -17.67
CA PHE A 55 -5.15 0.62 -19.03
C PHE A 55 -6.17 1.40 -19.87
N PHE A 56 -7.35 1.69 -19.34
CA PHE A 56 -8.34 2.49 -20.04
C PHE A 56 -7.90 3.96 -20.19
N LEU A 57 -7.32 4.55 -19.16
CA LEU A 57 -6.79 5.92 -19.22
C LEU A 57 -5.58 6.04 -20.14
N GLY A 58 -4.69 5.05 -20.16
CA GLY A 58 -3.51 5.02 -21.03
C GLY A 58 -3.86 5.05 -22.50
N SER A 59 -4.99 4.47 -22.88
CA SER A 59 -5.48 4.55 -24.27
C SER A 59 -5.98 5.95 -24.66
N LEU A 60 -6.25 6.81 -23.68
CA LEU A 60 -6.85 8.14 -23.89
C LEU A 60 -5.89 9.30 -23.59
N PHE A 61 -4.99 9.18 -22.59
CA PHE A 61 -4.24 10.29 -22.01
C PHE A 61 -2.82 9.96 -21.53
N ALA A 62 -2.09 9.05 -22.17
CA ALA A 62 -0.81 8.54 -21.69
C ALA A 62 0.19 9.62 -21.23
N GLU A 63 0.37 10.70 -22.00
CA GLU A 63 1.37 11.74 -21.71
C GLU A 63 1.04 12.66 -20.53
N ALA A 64 -0.25 12.80 -20.17
CA ALA A 64 -0.67 13.76 -19.14
C ALA A 64 -0.67 13.17 -17.72
N ILE A 65 -0.75 11.86 -17.58
CA ILE A 65 -0.92 11.19 -16.28
C ILE A 65 0.42 10.90 -15.61
N GLU A 66 1.45 10.55 -16.37
CA GLU A 66 2.79 10.24 -15.84
C GLU A 66 3.45 11.39 -15.06
N ALA A 67 3.02 12.64 -15.29
CA ALA A 67 3.63 13.81 -14.66
C ALA A 67 3.22 14.06 -13.21
N PHE A 68 2.08 13.52 -12.74
CA PHE A 68 1.48 13.87 -11.44
C PHE A 68 1.38 12.73 -10.43
N ASP A 69 1.46 11.47 -10.86
CA ASP A 69 1.23 10.29 -10.02
C ASP A 69 2.18 10.21 -8.81
N HIS A 70 3.46 10.47 -9.00
CA HIS A 70 4.49 10.41 -7.97
C HIS A 70 4.32 11.48 -6.87
N TRP A 71 3.85 12.68 -7.24
CA TRP A 71 3.56 13.74 -6.28
C TRP A 71 2.36 13.39 -5.39
N VAL A 72 1.35 12.75 -5.96
CA VAL A 72 0.17 12.29 -5.22
C VAL A 72 0.56 11.15 -4.27
N ALA A 73 1.32 10.16 -4.76
CA ALA A 73 1.83 9.06 -3.94
C ALA A 73 2.68 9.57 -2.76
N PHE A 74 3.63 10.47 -3.03
CA PHE A 74 4.45 11.11 -1.99
C PHE A 74 3.59 11.80 -0.94
N GLY A 75 2.67 12.68 -1.36
CA GLY A 75 1.81 13.43 -0.44
C GLY A 75 0.97 12.51 0.45
N LEU A 76 0.37 11.46 -0.10
CA LEU A 76 -0.42 10.50 0.65
C LEU A 76 0.43 9.70 1.64
N LEU A 77 1.59 9.19 1.24
CA LEU A 77 2.47 8.42 2.12
C LEU A 77 3.03 9.27 3.27
N VAL A 78 3.36 10.53 3.00
CA VAL A 78 3.81 11.46 4.05
C VAL A 78 2.69 11.76 5.04
N ILE A 79 1.45 12.00 4.59
CA ILE A 79 0.30 12.25 5.48
C ILE A 79 0.06 11.03 6.38
N ILE A 80 0.06 9.83 5.80
CA ILE A 80 -0.14 8.60 6.55
C ILE A 80 0.98 8.37 7.56
N GLY A 81 2.25 8.56 7.13
CA GLY A 81 3.41 8.41 7.99
C GLY A 81 3.40 9.42 9.17
N ILE A 82 3.00 10.67 8.93
CA ILE A 82 2.86 11.68 9.99
C ILE A 82 1.76 11.29 10.98
N ASN A 83 0.62 10.77 10.50
CA ASN A 83 -0.44 10.30 11.39
C ASN A 83 0.02 9.15 12.29
N MET A 84 0.73 8.16 11.74
CA MET A 84 1.32 7.07 12.53
C MET A 84 2.34 7.57 13.56
N LEU A 85 3.17 8.57 13.18
CA LEU A 85 4.12 9.18 14.13
C LEU A 85 3.40 9.93 15.26
N LYS A 86 2.30 10.61 14.97
CA LYS A 86 1.49 11.29 16.00
C LYS A 86 0.89 10.28 16.96
N GLU A 87 0.27 9.19 16.46
CA GLU A 87 -0.29 8.11 17.27
C GLU A 87 0.78 7.49 18.19
N ALA A 88 1.99 7.24 17.67
CA ALA A 88 3.10 6.69 18.46
C ALA A 88 3.65 7.64 19.55
N LEU A 89 3.52 8.96 19.35
CA LEU A 89 4.03 9.99 20.27
C LEU A 89 2.96 10.49 21.26
N GLU A 90 1.69 10.31 20.97
CA GLU A 90 0.61 10.64 21.89
C GLU A 90 0.70 9.73 23.12
N LYS A 91 0.72 10.35 24.31
CA LYS A 91 0.67 9.62 25.58
C LYS A 91 -0.71 8.98 25.69
N GLU A 92 -0.74 7.72 26.10
CA GLU A 92 -1.96 7.08 26.59
C GLU A 92 -2.53 7.92 27.73
N ASP A 93 -3.52 8.80 27.44
CA ASP A 93 -4.44 9.19 28.48
C ASP A 93 -5.25 7.95 28.83
N GLU A 94 -5.13 7.54 30.08
CA GLU A 94 -5.82 6.41 30.69
C GLU A 94 -7.34 6.53 30.50
N SER A 95 -7.87 6.05 29.42
CA SER A 95 -9.30 5.90 29.24
C SER A 95 -9.64 4.68 28.40
N GLY A 96 -9.80 3.58 29.12
CA GLY A 96 -10.66 2.45 28.73
C GLY A 96 -10.06 1.48 27.73
N ASP A 97 -9.82 0.29 28.23
CA ASP A 97 -9.62 -0.97 27.52
C ASP A 97 -10.62 -1.20 26.37
N ASP A 98 -10.44 -0.53 25.26
CA ASP A 98 -11.11 -0.86 24.00
C ASP A 98 -10.06 -1.43 23.03
N PRO A 99 -10.03 -2.76 22.87
CA PRO A 99 -9.05 -3.43 21.98
C PRO A 99 -9.18 -3.06 20.50
N GLU A 100 -10.20 -2.28 20.12
CA GLU A 100 -10.47 -1.87 18.74
C GLU A 100 -9.79 -0.55 18.34
N LYS A 101 -9.12 0.15 19.27
CA LYS A 101 -8.45 1.44 18.97
C LYS A 101 -7.04 1.32 18.39
N ASP A 102 -6.47 0.13 18.36
CA ASP A 102 -5.02 -0.04 18.18
C ASP A 102 -4.49 0.07 16.75
N ALA A 103 -5.32 -0.07 15.74
CA ALA A 103 -4.96 0.28 14.35
C ALA A 103 -6.18 0.89 13.68
N ASP A 104 -6.06 2.11 13.22
CA ASP A 104 -7.16 2.74 12.48
C ASP A 104 -7.41 2.00 11.16
N LEU A 105 -8.41 1.12 11.19
CA LEU A 105 -8.96 0.42 10.01
C LEU A 105 -10.22 1.12 9.50
N SER A 106 -10.40 2.40 9.81
CA SER A 106 -11.54 3.17 9.29
C SER A 106 -11.54 3.15 7.76
N VAL A 107 -12.73 3.19 7.19
CA VAL A 107 -12.92 3.21 5.72
C VAL A 107 -12.11 4.33 5.07
N ARG A 108 -12.03 5.50 5.72
CA ARG A 108 -11.29 6.65 5.20
C ARG A 108 -9.78 6.38 5.16
N THR A 109 -9.22 5.86 6.24
CA THR A 109 -7.79 5.55 6.32
C THR A 109 -7.42 4.43 5.36
N MET A 110 -8.21 3.35 5.33
CA MET A 110 -7.98 2.24 4.41
C MET A 110 -8.09 2.65 2.94
N PHE A 111 -9.05 3.52 2.60
CA PHE A 111 -9.19 4.07 1.26
C PHE A 111 -7.94 4.88 0.84
N LEU A 112 -7.51 5.82 1.68
CA LEU A 112 -6.34 6.66 1.38
C LEU A 112 -5.07 5.82 1.21
N MET A 113 -4.85 4.86 2.10
CA MET A 113 -3.71 3.94 2.02
C MET A 113 -3.76 3.06 0.76
N ALA A 114 -4.93 2.51 0.45
CA ALA A 114 -5.09 1.66 -0.73
C ALA A 114 -4.89 2.44 -2.03
N VAL A 115 -5.36 3.68 -2.12
CA VAL A 115 -5.06 4.55 -3.24
C VAL A 115 -3.56 4.83 -3.33
N ALA A 116 -2.93 5.24 -2.21
CA ALA A 116 -1.50 5.58 -2.19
C ALA A 116 -0.60 4.41 -2.65
N THR A 117 -0.88 3.20 -2.16
CA THR A 117 -0.10 1.99 -2.46
C THR A 117 -0.39 1.36 -3.83
N SER A 118 -1.38 1.86 -4.56
CA SER A 118 -1.78 1.30 -5.87
C SER A 118 -1.60 2.26 -7.05
N ILE A 119 -0.95 3.41 -6.83
CA ILE A 119 -0.66 4.37 -7.90
C ILE A 119 0.34 3.80 -8.90
N ASP A 120 1.33 3.05 -8.44
CA ASP A 120 2.27 2.30 -9.26
C ASP A 120 1.57 1.29 -10.20
N ALA A 121 0.53 0.62 -9.69
CA ALA A 121 -0.29 -0.27 -10.49
C ALA A 121 -1.11 0.48 -11.56
N LEU A 122 -1.51 1.72 -11.29
CA LEU A 122 -2.12 2.60 -12.30
C LEU A 122 -1.13 2.87 -13.44
N ALA A 123 0.11 3.27 -13.11
CA ALA A 123 1.16 3.53 -14.09
C ALA A 123 1.51 2.29 -14.92
N VAL A 124 1.58 1.11 -14.28
CA VAL A 124 1.75 -0.17 -14.98
C VAL A 124 0.59 -0.45 -15.92
N GLY A 125 -0.65 -0.17 -15.51
CA GLY A 125 -1.83 -0.30 -16.38
C GLY A 125 -1.72 0.55 -17.65
N ILE A 126 -1.28 1.81 -17.52
CA ILE A 126 -1.03 2.71 -18.65
C ILE A 126 0.04 2.12 -19.58
N SER A 127 1.15 1.64 -19.02
CA SER A 127 2.24 1.02 -19.78
C SER A 127 1.78 -0.24 -20.52
N LEU A 128 0.94 -1.08 -19.89
CA LEU A 128 0.38 -2.28 -20.51
C LEU A 128 -0.57 -1.96 -21.69
N ALA A 129 -1.27 -0.82 -21.64
CA ALA A 129 -2.08 -0.36 -22.76
C ALA A 129 -1.24 -0.05 -24.00
N MET A 130 -0.02 0.47 -23.83
CA MET A 130 0.91 0.77 -24.93
C MET A 130 1.51 -0.49 -25.55
N VAL A 131 1.71 -1.55 -24.76
CA VAL A 131 2.28 -2.82 -25.26
C VAL A 131 1.27 -3.63 -26.08
N GLY A 132 -0.03 -3.47 -25.86
CA GLY A 132 -1.12 -3.98 -26.70
C GLY A 132 -1.35 -5.51 -26.73
N SER A 133 -0.47 -6.32 -26.13
CA SER A 133 -0.53 -7.79 -26.21
C SER A 133 -0.89 -8.51 -24.90
N VAL A 134 -1.39 -7.76 -23.87
CA VAL A 134 -1.62 -8.29 -22.54
C VAL A 134 -3.12 -8.33 -22.23
N ASN A 135 -3.59 -9.46 -21.70
CA ASN A 135 -4.94 -9.53 -21.15
C ASN A 135 -4.97 -8.83 -19.79
N ILE A 136 -5.42 -7.57 -19.78
CA ILE A 136 -5.44 -6.72 -18.58
C ILE A 136 -6.27 -7.33 -17.44
N TRP A 137 -7.35 -8.02 -17.74
CA TRP A 137 -8.21 -8.64 -16.72
C TRP A 137 -7.50 -9.75 -15.96
N LEU A 138 -6.74 -10.59 -16.68
CA LEU A 138 -5.96 -11.67 -16.08
C LEU A 138 -4.78 -11.08 -15.27
N ALA A 139 -4.09 -10.09 -15.81
CA ALA A 139 -2.99 -9.41 -15.11
C ALA A 139 -3.47 -8.74 -13.83
N ALA A 140 -4.55 -7.96 -13.90
CA ALA A 140 -5.12 -7.25 -12.75
C ALA A 140 -5.64 -8.22 -11.67
N ALA A 141 -6.34 -9.30 -12.06
CA ALA A 141 -6.79 -10.32 -11.12
C ALA A 141 -5.61 -10.99 -10.40
N PHE A 142 -4.54 -11.31 -11.14
CA PHE A 142 -3.36 -11.94 -10.57
C PHE A 142 -2.64 -11.00 -9.60
N ILE A 143 -2.44 -9.73 -9.97
CA ILE A 143 -1.84 -8.69 -9.12
C ILE A 143 -2.69 -8.51 -7.85
N GLY A 144 -4.00 -8.35 -7.99
CA GLY A 144 -4.90 -8.14 -6.84
C GLY A 144 -4.92 -9.32 -5.87
N ILE A 145 -4.94 -10.57 -6.36
CA ILE A 145 -4.88 -11.77 -5.52
C ILE A 145 -3.53 -11.85 -4.79
N CYS A 146 -2.42 -11.61 -5.50
CA CYS A 146 -1.09 -11.60 -4.91
C CYS A 146 -0.99 -10.56 -3.79
N THR A 147 -1.45 -9.33 -4.04
CA THR A 147 -1.47 -8.26 -3.06
C THR A 147 -2.37 -8.58 -1.86
N CYS A 148 -3.55 -9.15 -2.09
CA CYS A 148 -4.44 -9.55 -1.02
C CYS A 148 -3.78 -10.56 -0.06
N LEU A 149 -3.14 -11.58 -0.61
CA LEU A 149 -2.45 -12.60 0.19
C LEU A 149 -1.24 -12.03 0.93
N LEU A 150 -0.40 -11.23 0.25
CA LEU A 150 0.77 -10.61 0.85
C LEU A 150 0.38 -9.61 1.94
N SER A 151 -0.64 -8.80 1.73
CA SER A 151 -1.13 -7.84 2.73
C SER A 151 -1.69 -8.53 3.97
N ALA A 152 -2.48 -9.59 3.81
CA ALA A 152 -2.95 -10.38 4.94
C ALA A 152 -1.79 -11.00 5.73
N LEU A 153 -0.79 -11.55 5.04
CA LEU A 153 0.44 -12.06 5.66
C LEU A 153 1.23 -10.94 6.34
N GLY A 154 1.30 -9.76 5.73
CA GLY A 154 1.95 -8.56 6.29
C GLY A 154 1.40 -8.18 7.64
N VAL A 155 0.07 -8.08 7.78
CA VAL A 155 -0.59 -7.80 9.07
C VAL A 155 -0.21 -8.86 10.10
N LYS A 156 -0.25 -10.14 9.75
CA LYS A 156 0.09 -11.23 10.67
C LYS A 156 1.55 -11.17 11.11
N ILE A 157 2.46 -10.97 10.18
CA ILE A 157 3.90 -10.83 10.45
C ILE A 157 4.14 -9.62 11.34
N GLY A 158 3.59 -8.45 10.99
CA GLY A 158 3.70 -7.22 11.76
C GLY A 158 3.23 -7.42 13.20
N ASN A 159 2.08 -8.03 13.42
CA ASN A 159 1.55 -8.27 14.75
C ASN A 159 2.43 -9.20 15.61
N VAL A 160 2.99 -10.27 15.03
CA VAL A 160 3.91 -11.17 15.76
C VAL A 160 5.16 -10.41 16.25
N PHE A 161 5.67 -9.48 15.44
CA PHE A 161 6.81 -8.65 15.82
C PHE A 161 6.42 -7.48 16.73
N GLY A 162 5.22 -6.88 16.51
CA GLY A 162 4.76 -5.67 17.17
C GLY A 162 4.35 -5.87 18.63
N SER A 163 3.78 -7.00 18.98
CA SER A 163 3.33 -7.31 20.36
C SER A 163 4.44 -7.20 21.42
N ARG A 164 5.69 -7.15 21.00
CA ARG A 164 6.86 -7.02 21.88
C ARG A 164 7.43 -5.59 21.93
N TYR A 165 7.12 -4.73 20.95
CA TYR A 165 7.76 -3.41 20.77
C TYR A 165 6.78 -2.35 20.22
N GLU A 166 5.54 -2.36 20.65
CA GLU A 166 4.39 -1.59 20.10
C GLU A 166 4.74 -0.15 19.68
N LYS A 167 5.07 0.72 20.63
CA LYS A 167 5.40 2.15 20.34
C LYS A 167 6.62 2.34 19.42
N LYS A 168 7.65 1.50 19.59
CA LYS A 168 8.85 1.59 18.73
C LYS A 168 8.57 1.11 17.32
N ALA A 169 7.68 0.12 17.18
CA ALA A 169 7.28 -0.42 15.90
C ALA A 169 6.40 0.55 15.13
N GLU A 170 5.46 1.22 15.79
CA GLU A 170 4.59 2.25 15.21
C GLU A 170 5.40 3.48 14.76
N PHE A 171 6.32 3.95 15.59
CA PHE A 171 7.26 5.01 15.22
C PHE A 171 8.11 4.60 14.01
N ALA A 172 8.68 3.39 14.02
CA ALA A 172 9.48 2.88 12.91
C ALA A 172 8.64 2.75 11.62
N GLY A 173 7.38 2.27 11.73
CA GLY A 173 6.45 2.20 10.60
C GLY A 173 6.19 3.55 9.96
N GLY A 174 5.89 4.57 10.78
CA GLY A 174 5.69 5.94 10.29
C GLY A 174 6.93 6.51 9.58
N VAL A 175 8.12 6.28 10.15
CA VAL A 175 9.39 6.70 9.52
C VAL A 175 9.60 5.97 8.18
N ILE A 176 9.35 4.66 8.12
CA ILE A 176 9.51 3.86 6.88
C ILE A 176 8.59 4.40 5.78
N LEU A 177 7.32 4.72 6.09
CA LEU A 177 6.37 5.26 5.11
C LEU A 177 6.81 6.62 4.56
N ILE A 178 7.32 7.51 5.44
CA ILE A 178 7.86 8.81 5.01
C ILE A 178 9.08 8.61 4.11
N LEU A 179 10.01 7.72 4.49
CA LEU A 179 11.20 7.44 3.69
C LEU A 179 10.83 6.82 2.34
N LEU A 180 9.83 5.94 2.31
CA LEU A 180 9.32 5.35 1.07
C LEU A 180 8.74 6.43 0.14
N GLY A 181 7.92 7.34 0.67
CA GLY A 181 7.40 8.47 -0.09
C GLY A 181 8.51 9.38 -0.65
N VAL A 182 9.51 9.71 0.19
CA VAL A 182 10.69 10.49 -0.24
C VAL A 182 11.48 9.76 -1.33
N LYS A 183 11.69 8.44 -1.18
CA LYS A 183 12.39 7.63 -2.17
C LYS A 183 11.68 7.69 -3.52
N ILE A 184 10.37 7.44 -3.57
CA ILE A 184 9.56 7.50 -4.79
C ILE A 184 9.71 8.87 -5.47
N LEU A 185 9.64 9.95 -4.68
CA LEU A 185 9.80 11.30 -5.22
C LEU A 185 11.20 11.54 -5.80
N LEU A 186 12.26 11.10 -5.10
CA LEU A 186 13.64 11.29 -5.56
C LEU A 186 13.98 10.46 -6.79
N GLU A 187 13.43 9.24 -6.92
CA GLU A 187 13.55 8.42 -8.13
C GLU A 187 12.89 9.11 -9.32
N HIS A 188 11.69 9.69 -9.12
CA HIS A 188 11.01 10.45 -10.17
C HIS A 188 11.77 11.71 -10.61
N LEU A 189 12.38 12.42 -9.65
CA LEU A 189 13.20 13.62 -9.94
C LEU A 189 14.58 13.30 -10.55
N GLY A 190 14.90 12.02 -10.77
CA GLY A 190 16.19 11.60 -11.35
C GLY A 190 17.40 11.83 -10.43
N VAL A 191 17.17 12.01 -9.14
CA VAL A 191 18.23 12.20 -8.14
C VAL A 191 18.79 10.87 -7.65
N LEU A 192 17.97 9.81 -7.67
CA LEU A 192 18.37 8.43 -7.41
C LEU A 192 18.17 7.61 -8.69
N VAL A 193 19.26 6.98 -9.14
CA VAL A 193 19.27 6.04 -10.27
C VAL A 193 19.05 4.64 -9.75
#